data_4faeece8bbdaaad6989d146732613c60
#
_entry.id   4faeece8bbdaaad6989d146732613c60
#
_cell.length_a   1.000
_cell.length_b   1.000
_cell.length_c   1.000
_cell.angle_alpha   90.00
_cell.angle_beta   90.00
_cell.angle_gamma   90.00
#
_symmetry.space_group_name_H-M   'P 1'
#
loop_
_entity.id
_entity.type
_entity.pdbx_description
1 polymer ?
#
loop_
_entity_poly.entity_id
_entity_poly.type
_entity_poly.pdbx_seq_one_letter_code
_entity_poly.pdbx_strand_id
1 'polypeptide(L)'
;MAVKLLSRTMIGFLLVALYCLPVGAEPFSAMKALQQQKGASFSAAIVDLQTRQVLAENSADRSLIPASVTKLFTAGLALETWGPDHRFETRLLGSSPLRNGSVENLVLLGGGDPALTDEDFWKMARALSRKGLRRIEGDLVVNASRFGLVACNVQDRCEARQASRNAYDAPLSSAGSNYASWSITVEHQDGTVRTRLYPFDLPEVELKGHVASERGGYLAARRATLSGGRDVIELSGSLAPGRDGRMLYRSAGNPDLQTGLLFQAFLEEQGISIQGTVRVTHEPPPKSAVQLVRHSGDRLDSSLAGMMRYSNNYMSDVLLLNLDVDKGGRPPLSVAEAAQRLQVYAGHLAESSGTLFPDSFSGIRLFDGSGLDTDNRLSAGALIAVLDHYYRQKPGLFPAFLSSLTVPDHTAGSSLKKRDPDWLRRLAVKTGGLSEPVTVTSLAGYLRFRDGGWGAFAFLVNGAPGQPIPRAEIFEAMRQDLAPYWEGTANQSQ
;
A
#
# COMPACT_ATOMS: atom_id res chain seq x y z
N MET A 1 -73.88 -22.54 -67.33
CA MET A 1 -72.81 -23.30 -66.66
C MET A 1 -71.87 -22.33 -65.97
N ALA A 2 -72.02 -22.11 -64.69
CA ALA A 2 -71.24 -21.16 -63.92
C ALA A 2 -70.82 -21.86 -62.62
N VAL A 3 -69.52 -22.02 -62.42
CA VAL A 3 -68.96 -22.59 -61.22
C VAL A 3 -68.59 -21.46 -60.26
N LYS A 4 -69.18 -21.43 -59.06
CA LYS A 4 -68.90 -20.49 -57.99
C LYS A 4 -67.64 -21.01 -57.21
N LEU A 5 -66.60 -20.16 -57.15
CA LEU A 5 -65.49 -20.32 -56.29
C LEU A 5 -65.78 -19.61 -54.97
N LEU A 6 -65.75 -20.32 -53.83
CA LEU A 6 -65.82 -19.81 -52.48
C LEU A 6 -64.42 -19.50 -52.00
N SER A 7 -64.14 -18.23 -51.69
CA SER A 7 -62.90 -17.84 -50.98
C SER A 7 -63.08 -17.98 -49.45
N ARG A 8 -62.33 -18.78 -48.83
CA ARG A 8 -62.19 -18.87 -47.35
C ARG A 8 -61.06 -17.94 -46.92
N THR A 9 -61.41 -16.86 -46.26
CA THR A 9 -60.45 -16.00 -45.55
C THR A 9 -60.10 -16.62 -44.24
N MET A 10 -58.84 -17.08 -44.11
CA MET A 10 -58.23 -17.50 -42.82
C MET A 10 -57.65 -16.28 -42.10
N ILE A 11 -58.30 -15.84 -41.03
CA ILE A 11 -57.77 -14.86 -40.10
C ILE A 11 -56.74 -15.58 -39.20
N GLY A 12 -55.46 -15.34 -39.48
CA GLY A 12 -54.39 -15.79 -38.63
C GLY A 12 -54.30 -14.87 -37.40
N PHE A 13 -54.63 -15.38 -36.22
CA PHE A 13 -54.31 -14.74 -34.95
C PHE A 13 -52.82 -14.85 -34.74
N LEU A 14 -52.13 -13.71 -34.81
CA LEU A 14 -50.73 -13.58 -34.40
C LEU A 14 -50.72 -13.52 -32.87
N LEU A 15 -50.47 -14.63 -32.20
CA LEU A 15 -50.13 -14.65 -30.76
C LEU A 15 -48.75 -14.01 -30.61
N VAL A 16 -48.72 -12.72 -30.26
CA VAL A 16 -47.50 -12.10 -29.75
C VAL A 16 -47.29 -12.66 -28.36
N ALA A 17 -46.42 -13.67 -28.24
CA ALA A 17 -45.90 -14.12 -26.97
C ALA A 17 -45.04 -12.98 -26.40
N LEU A 18 -45.60 -12.23 -25.46
CA LEU A 18 -44.79 -11.38 -24.58
C LEU A 18 -43.87 -12.30 -23.77
N TYR A 19 -42.65 -12.48 -24.22
CA TYR A 19 -41.61 -13.02 -23.39
C TYR A 19 -41.34 -12.01 -22.26
N CYS A 20 -41.90 -12.26 -21.08
CA CYS A 20 -41.39 -11.66 -19.86
C CYS A 20 -39.93 -12.12 -19.71
N LEU A 21 -39.01 -11.26 -20.14
CA LEU A 21 -37.59 -11.39 -19.74
C LEU A 21 -37.59 -11.42 -18.21
N PRO A 22 -36.85 -12.32 -17.59
CA PRO A 22 -36.64 -12.24 -16.15
C PRO A 22 -36.08 -10.85 -15.86
N VAL A 23 -36.74 -10.12 -15.00
CA VAL A 23 -36.27 -8.82 -14.51
C VAL A 23 -34.91 -9.13 -13.87
N GLY A 24 -33.82 -8.80 -14.58
CA GLY A 24 -32.47 -8.93 -14.05
C GLY A 24 -32.40 -8.16 -12.73
N ALA A 25 -31.80 -8.75 -11.71
CA ALA A 25 -31.64 -8.07 -10.44
C ALA A 25 -31.01 -6.69 -10.69
N GLU A 26 -31.56 -5.66 -10.04
CA GLU A 26 -31.06 -4.30 -10.18
C GLU A 26 -29.56 -4.25 -9.82
N PRO A 27 -28.69 -3.69 -10.69
CA PRO A 27 -27.26 -3.61 -10.39
C PRO A 27 -27.00 -2.92 -9.05
N PHE A 28 -26.10 -3.48 -8.26
CA PHE A 28 -25.70 -2.95 -6.95
C PHE A 28 -26.85 -2.86 -5.93
N SER A 29 -27.77 -3.84 -5.95
CA SER A 29 -28.95 -3.86 -5.06
C SER A 29 -28.55 -3.91 -3.58
N ALA A 30 -27.52 -4.68 -3.23
CA ALA A 30 -27.04 -4.78 -1.86
C ALA A 30 -26.36 -3.47 -1.40
N MET A 31 -25.56 -2.84 -2.26
CA MET A 31 -24.94 -1.55 -1.97
C MET A 31 -25.98 -0.42 -1.89
N LYS A 32 -27.00 -0.43 -2.74
CA LYS A 32 -28.13 0.53 -2.67
C LYS A 32 -28.92 0.38 -1.36
N ALA A 33 -29.15 -0.86 -0.92
CA ALA A 33 -29.78 -1.11 0.38
C ALA A 33 -28.94 -0.56 1.53
N LEU A 34 -27.61 -0.78 1.50
CA LEU A 34 -26.70 -0.22 2.50
C LEU A 34 -26.70 1.32 2.49
N GLN A 35 -26.73 1.93 1.32
CA GLN A 35 -26.86 3.39 1.15
C GLN A 35 -28.13 3.92 1.80
N GLN A 36 -29.28 3.29 1.55
CA GLN A 36 -30.57 3.69 2.13
C GLN A 36 -30.63 3.53 3.63
N GLN A 37 -30.06 2.42 4.15
CA GLN A 37 -30.13 2.10 5.58
C GLN A 37 -29.12 2.86 6.44
N LYS A 38 -27.92 3.15 5.89
CA LYS A 38 -26.79 3.69 6.64
C LYS A 38 -26.29 5.05 6.14
N GLY A 39 -26.95 5.65 5.15
CA GLY A 39 -26.54 6.93 4.60
C GLY A 39 -25.18 6.92 3.88
N ALA A 40 -24.68 5.75 3.51
CA ALA A 40 -23.42 5.62 2.78
C ALA A 40 -23.50 6.26 1.40
N SER A 41 -22.37 6.81 0.93
CA SER A 41 -22.19 7.17 -0.46
C SER A 41 -21.30 6.14 -1.13
N PHE A 42 -21.62 5.71 -2.35
CA PHE A 42 -20.76 4.81 -3.09
C PHE A 42 -20.63 5.18 -4.56
N SER A 43 -19.49 4.83 -5.14
CA SER A 43 -19.14 4.87 -6.56
C SER A 43 -18.67 3.48 -6.94
N ALA A 44 -19.25 2.89 -7.99
CA ALA A 44 -18.94 1.53 -8.38
C ALA A 44 -19.02 1.32 -9.89
N ALA A 45 -18.15 0.45 -10.42
CA ALA A 45 -18.19 0.00 -11.81
C ALA A 45 -17.66 -1.44 -11.92
N ILE A 46 -18.22 -2.19 -12.86
CA ILE A 46 -17.81 -3.54 -13.26
C ILE A 46 -17.78 -3.56 -14.79
N VAL A 47 -16.66 -4.00 -15.36
CA VAL A 47 -16.46 -4.05 -16.80
C VAL A 47 -15.88 -5.39 -17.24
N ASP A 48 -16.27 -5.84 -18.42
CA ASP A 48 -15.61 -6.91 -19.14
C ASP A 48 -14.42 -6.31 -19.92
N LEU A 49 -13.21 -6.76 -19.62
CA LEU A 49 -11.99 -6.24 -20.22
C LEU A 49 -11.74 -6.74 -21.65
N GLN A 50 -12.35 -7.87 -22.03
CA GLN A 50 -12.20 -8.44 -23.38
C GLN A 50 -13.13 -7.73 -24.36
N THR A 51 -14.39 -7.58 -24.00
CA THR A 51 -15.42 -6.93 -24.85
C THR A 51 -15.47 -5.42 -24.64
N ARG A 52 -14.90 -4.91 -23.53
CA ARG A 52 -15.02 -3.52 -23.08
C ARG A 52 -16.45 -3.09 -22.74
N GLN A 53 -17.30 -4.04 -22.47
CA GLN A 53 -18.66 -3.77 -22.03
C GLN A 53 -18.67 -3.31 -20.57
N VAL A 54 -19.38 -2.21 -20.29
CA VAL A 54 -19.74 -1.85 -18.92
C VAL A 54 -20.88 -2.77 -18.51
N LEU A 55 -20.60 -3.69 -17.58
CA LEU A 55 -21.57 -4.67 -17.10
C LEU A 55 -22.49 -4.08 -16.05
N ALA A 56 -21.97 -3.18 -15.22
CA ALA A 56 -22.73 -2.41 -14.24
C ALA A 56 -21.98 -1.15 -13.85
N GLU A 57 -22.71 -0.09 -13.53
CA GLU A 57 -22.17 1.14 -12.96
C GLU A 57 -23.16 1.80 -11.99
N ASN A 58 -22.61 2.52 -11.03
CA ASN A 58 -23.36 3.43 -10.16
C ASN A 58 -22.47 4.62 -9.81
N SER A 59 -22.81 5.79 -10.38
CA SER A 59 -22.06 7.03 -10.17
C SER A 59 -20.55 6.80 -10.33
N ALA A 60 -20.14 6.15 -11.44
CA ALA A 60 -18.75 5.76 -11.69
C ALA A 60 -17.80 6.97 -11.77
N ASP A 61 -18.34 8.15 -12.08
CA ASP A 61 -17.67 9.46 -12.12
C ASP A 61 -17.54 10.14 -10.74
N ARG A 62 -18.34 9.70 -9.78
CA ARG A 62 -18.38 10.33 -8.46
C ARG A 62 -17.08 10.10 -7.69
N SER A 63 -16.38 11.19 -7.37
CA SER A 63 -15.15 11.17 -6.59
C SER A 63 -15.43 11.05 -5.09
N LEU A 64 -14.79 10.06 -4.45
CA LEU A 64 -14.88 9.74 -3.02
C LEU A 64 -13.49 9.61 -2.41
N ILE A 65 -13.41 9.54 -1.09
CA ILE A 65 -12.16 9.21 -0.38
C ILE A 65 -11.79 7.77 -0.73
N PRO A 66 -10.63 7.53 -1.37
CA PRO A 66 -10.29 6.22 -1.91
C PRO A 66 -9.63 5.29 -0.86
N ALA A 67 -8.99 5.85 0.16
CA ALA A 67 -8.05 5.13 1.00
C ALA A 67 -6.99 4.40 0.15
N SER A 68 -6.52 3.24 0.57
CA SER A 68 -5.35 2.57 -0.02
C SER A 68 -5.53 1.99 -1.44
N VAL A 69 -6.69 2.13 -2.09
CA VAL A 69 -6.79 1.82 -3.54
C VAL A 69 -6.05 2.87 -4.40
N THR A 70 -5.72 4.02 -3.83
CA THR A 70 -4.78 5.02 -4.40
C THR A 70 -3.46 4.39 -4.84
N LYS A 71 -2.98 3.37 -4.11
CA LYS A 71 -1.75 2.65 -4.42
C LYS A 71 -1.72 1.99 -5.81
N LEU A 72 -2.88 1.79 -6.45
CA LEU A 72 -2.93 1.33 -7.83
C LEU A 72 -2.30 2.35 -8.79
N PHE A 73 -2.51 3.66 -8.55
CA PHE A 73 -1.88 4.71 -9.34
C PHE A 73 -0.37 4.78 -9.08
N THR A 74 0.05 4.69 -7.81
CA THR A 74 1.47 4.70 -7.45
C THR A 74 2.22 3.52 -8.05
N ALA A 75 1.66 2.30 -7.92
CA ALA A 75 2.25 1.10 -8.50
C ALA A 75 2.30 1.15 -10.03
N GLY A 76 1.23 1.65 -10.64
CA GLY A 76 1.18 1.85 -12.08
C GLY A 76 2.28 2.78 -12.55
N LEU A 77 2.32 4.01 -12.05
CA LEU A 77 3.33 4.99 -12.45
C LEU A 77 4.77 4.50 -12.18
N ALA A 78 4.99 3.79 -11.06
CA ALA A 78 6.29 3.21 -10.75
C ALA A 78 6.75 2.15 -11.78
N LEU A 79 5.87 1.22 -12.14
CA LEU A 79 6.16 0.21 -13.17
C LEU A 79 6.42 0.82 -14.54
N GLU A 80 5.67 1.85 -14.94
CA GLU A 80 5.89 2.53 -16.21
C GLU A 80 7.18 3.36 -16.23
N THR A 81 7.57 3.90 -15.08
CA THR A 81 8.77 4.73 -14.99
C THR A 81 10.05 3.89 -14.99
N TRP A 82 10.08 2.80 -14.22
CA TRP A 82 11.31 2.06 -13.97
C TRP A 82 11.33 0.63 -14.49
N GLY A 83 10.16 0.05 -14.78
CA GLY A 83 10.04 -1.38 -15.08
C GLY A 83 10.15 -2.28 -13.85
N PRO A 84 9.75 -3.57 -13.97
CA PRO A 84 9.65 -4.49 -12.84
C PRO A 84 11.00 -4.89 -12.22
N ASP A 85 12.08 -4.81 -12.99
CA ASP A 85 13.43 -5.25 -12.57
C ASP A 85 14.23 -4.17 -11.83
N HIS A 86 13.70 -2.95 -11.77
CA HIS A 86 14.37 -1.84 -11.11
C HIS A 86 14.69 -2.15 -9.64
N ARG A 87 15.86 -1.68 -9.17
CA ARG A 87 16.31 -1.81 -7.78
C ARG A 87 16.81 -0.48 -7.27
N PHE A 88 16.37 -0.11 -6.10
CA PHE A 88 16.92 1.04 -5.39
C PHE A 88 18.24 0.67 -4.74
N GLU A 89 19.12 1.66 -4.56
CA GLU A 89 20.48 1.42 -4.09
C GLU A 89 20.78 2.18 -2.82
N THR A 90 21.27 1.47 -1.81
CA THR A 90 21.89 2.07 -0.62
C THR A 90 23.41 1.94 -0.74
N ARG A 91 24.15 3.01 -0.47
CA ARG A 91 25.61 3.01 -0.59
C ARG A 91 26.25 3.31 0.74
N LEU A 92 27.36 2.59 1.03
CA LEU A 92 28.20 2.87 2.17
C LEU A 92 29.49 3.52 1.67
N LEU A 93 29.76 4.72 2.17
CA LEU A 93 30.90 5.53 1.76
C LEU A 93 31.81 5.76 2.97
N GLY A 94 33.12 5.65 2.79
CA GLY A 94 34.09 6.17 3.75
C GLY A 94 34.35 7.65 3.45
N SER A 95 34.43 8.51 4.46
CA SER A 95 34.91 9.90 4.29
C SER A 95 36.39 9.94 3.89
N SER A 96 37.12 8.87 4.19
CA SER A 96 38.50 8.59 3.77
C SER A 96 38.63 7.18 3.18
N PRO A 97 39.68 6.87 2.41
CA PRO A 97 39.98 5.50 1.99
C PRO A 97 40.15 4.56 3.17
N LEU A 98 39.70 3.31 3.03
CA LEU A 98 39.94 2.25 4.01
C LEU A 98 41.44 1.97 4.10
N ARG A 99 42.02 2.20 5.26
CA ARG A 99 43.45 1.95 5.56
C ARG A 99 43.61 1.27 6.94
N ASN A 100 44.45 0.25 7.03
CA ASN A 100 44.73 -0.48 8.28
C ASN A 100 43.45 -0.90 9.03
N GLY A 101 42.38 -1.25 8.29
CA GLY A 101 41.14 -1.69 8.88
C GLY A 101 40.25 -0.54 9.40
N SER A 102 40.57 0.72 9.12
CA SER A 102 39.77 1.84 9.62
C SER A 102 39.40 2.86 8.50
N VAL A 103 38.32 3.59 8.77
CA VAL A 103 37.92 4.80 8.05
C VAL A 103 37.63 5.90 9.07
N GLU A 104 37.73 7.15 8.65
CA GLU A 104 37.44 8.29 9.54
C GLU A 104 35.96 8.30 9.95
N ASN A 105 35.05 8.47 8.97
CA ASN A 105 33.61 8.32 9.16
C ASN A 105 33.03 7.35 8.15
N LEU A 106 31.95 6.66 8.52
CA LEU A 106 31.17 5.83 7.62
C LEU A 106 29.85 6.54 7.31
N VAL A 107 29.54 6.72 6.01
CA VAL A 107 28.29 7.32 5.57
C VAL A 107 27.40 6.24 4.97
N LEU A 108 26.20 6.06 5.52
CA LEU A 108 25.10 5.33 4.91
C LEU A 108 24.31 6.30 4.06
N LEU A 109 24.48 6.27 2.75
CA LEU A 109 23.77 7.11 1.81
C LEU A 109 22.49 6.42 1.34
N GLY A 110 21.34 6.91 1.79
CA GLY A 110 20.03 6.38 1.45
C GLY A 110 19.64 6.70 -0.01
N GLY A 111 19.27 5.66 -0.73
CA GLY A 111 18.84 5.78 -2.12
C GLY A 111 17.33 5.77 -2.33
N GLY A 112 16.55 5.89 -1.27
CA GLY A 112 15.09 5.84 -1.33
C GLY A 112 14.55 4.43 -1.50
N ASP A 113 15.25 3.41 -1.01
CA ASP A 113 14.75 2.04 -1.04
C ASP A 113 13.51 1.90 -0.14
N PRO A 114 12.32 1.60 -0.71
CA PRO A 114 11.10 1.48 0.07
C PRO A 114 11.05 0.21 0.95
N ALA A 115 11.96 -0.74 0.71
CA ALA A 115 11.95 -2.07 1.31
C ALA A 115 13.26 -2.41 2.05
N LEU A 116 14.09 -1.43 2.38
CA LEU A 116 15.33 -1.64 3.14
C LEU A 116 15.01 -2.21 4.53
N THR A 117 15.66 -3.32 4.91
CA THR A 117 15.38 -4.05 6.15
C THR A 117 16.65 -4.42 6.93
N ASP A 118 16.45 -5.00 8.11
CA ASP A 118 17.51 -5.56 8.97
C ASP A 118 18.38 -6.59 8.24
N GLU A 119 17.80 -7.40 7.38
CA GLU A 119 18.53 -8.39 6.59
C GLU A 119 19.54 -7.71 5.65
N ASP A 120 19.18 -6.57 5.08
CA ASP A 120 20.05 -5.79 4.21
C ASP A 120 21.18 -5.14 5.00
N PHE A 121 20.90 -4.69 6.23
CA PHE A 121 21.93 -4.20 7.15
C PHE A 121 22.95 -5.27 7.50
N TRP A 122 22.48 -6.47 7.82
CA TRP A 122 23.37 -7.60 8.05
C TRP A 122 24.27 -7.90 6.84
N LYS A 123 23.69 -7.92 5.62
CA LYS A 123 24.45 -8.11 4.37
C LYS A 123 25.50 -7.01 4.17
N MET A 124 25.13 -5.76 4.39
CA MET A 124 26.03 -4.60 4.24
C MET A 124 27.15 -4.58 5.28
N ALA A 125 26.86 -4.81 6.55
CA ALA A 125 27.84 -4.89 7.62
C ALA A 125 28.85 -6.03 7.39
N ARG A 126 28.35 -7.21 6.99
CA ARG A 126 29.20 -8.34 6.60
C ARG A 126 30.08 -8.03 5.39
N ALA A 127 29.57 -7.29 4.39
CA ALA A 127 30.38 -6.88 3.25
C ALA A 127 31.52 -5.94 3.65
N LEU A 128 31.28 -5.00 4.57
CA LEU A 128 32.34 -4.13 5.14
C LEU A 128 33.38 -4.94 5.92
N SER A 129 32.95 -5.85 6.78
CA SER A 129 33.85 -6.72 7.56
C SER A 129 34.76 -7.57 6.65
N ARG A 130 34.20 -8.12 5.54
CA ARG A 130 34.97 -8.85 4.52
C ARG A 130 35.97 -7.98 3.75
N LYS A 131 35.69 -6.69 3.57
CA LYS A 131 36.64 -5.72 3.00
C LYS A 131 37.75 -5.34 3.98
N GLY A 132 37.69 -5.83 5.20
CA GLY A 132 38.68 -5.59 6.24
C GLY A 132 38.41 -4.39 7.14
N LEU A 133 37.21 -3.74 7.05
CA LEU A 133 36.84 -2.69 7.99
C LEU A 133 36.73 -3.32 9.41
N ARG A 134 37.31 -2.66 10.41
CA ARG A 134 37.27 -3.07 11.82
C ARG A 134 36.92 -1.91 12.73
N ARG A 135 37.18 -0.68 12.30
CA ARG A 135 36.96 0.50 13.13
C ARG A 135 36.54 1.72 12.30
N ILE A 136 35.58 2.45 12.81
CA ILE A 136 35.19 3.78 12.39
C ILE A 136 35.71 4.74 13.47
N GLU A 137 36.68 5.58 13.12
CA GLU A 137 37.36 6.46 14.07
C GLU A 137 36.46 7.61 14.57
N GLY A 138 35.50 8.01 13.77
CA GLY A 138 34.52 9.06 14.05
C GLY A 138 33.10 8.52 14.00
N ASP A 139 32.25 9.19 13.25
CA ASP A 139 30.80 8.99 13.27
C ASP A 139 30.29 8.00 12.21
N LEU A 140 29.18 7.35 12.54
CA LEU A 140 28.27 6.76 11.56
C LEU A 140 27.26 7.80 11.13
N VAL A 141 27.33 8.25 9.87
CA VAL A 141 26.49 9.30 9.32
C VAL A 141 25.40 8.71 8.44
N VAL A 142 24.15 8.85 8.83
CA VAL A 142 23.00 8.53 7.96
C VAL A 142 22.69 9.74 7.11
N ASN A 143 22.79 9.55 5.80
CA ASN A 143 22.59 10.61 4.81
C ASN A 143 21.29 10.41 4.05
N ALA A 144 20.31 11.26 4.30
CA ALA A 144 19.00 11.26 3.67
C ALA A 144 18.82 12.40 2.63
N SER A 145 19.92 12.85 2.03
CA SER A 145 19.94 13.99 1.10
C SER A 145 19.12 13.80 -0.16
N ARG A 146 18.83 12.54 -0.57
CA ARG A 146 18.03 12.27 -1.77
C ARG A 146 16.62 12.91 -1.70
N PHE A 147 15.97 12.83 -0.54
CA PHE A 147 14.69 13.52 -0.33
C PHE A 147 14.84 14.85 0.41
N GLY A 148 15.97 15.06 1.08
CA GLY A 148 16.14 16.23 1.94
C GLY A 148 15.13 16.24 3.10
N LEU A 149 14.76 17.42 3.54
CA LEU A 149 13.72 17.62 4.56
C LEU A 149 12.35 17.72 3.88
N VAL A 150 11.63 16.62 3.82
CA VAL A 150 10.26 16.57 3.26
C VAL A 150 9.28 17.19 4.27
N ALA A 151 8.57 18.24 3.86
CA ALA A 151 7.50 18.81 4.67
C ALA A 151 6.35 17.83 4.82
N CYS A 152 5.82 17.75 6.03
CA CYS A 152 4.68 16.92 6.36
C CYS A 152 3.38 17.65 5.96
N ASN A 153 2.45 16.93 5.30
CA ASN A 153 1.13 17.44 4.95
C ASN A 153 -0.01 16.52 5.40
N VAL A 154 0.29 15.27 5.76
CA VAL A 154 -0.70 14.33 6.30
C VAL A 154 -0.67 14.42 7.83
N GLN A 155 -1.79 14.77 8.45
CA GLN A 155 -1.86 15.06 9.89
C GLN A 155 -1.32 13.92 10.75
N ASP A 156 -1.78 12.67 10.55
CA ASP A 156 -1.32 11.49 11.29
C ASP A 156 0.20 11.36 11.25
N ARG A 157 0.79 11.57 10.09
CA ARG A 157 2.23 11.46 9.86
C ARG A 157 3.01 12.61 10.50
N CYS A 158 2.41 13.80 10.56
CA CYS A 158 3.01 14.95 11.25
C CYS A 158 3.04 14.73 12.77
N GLU A 159 1.95 14.24 13.32
CA GLU A 159 1.84 13.90 14.74
C GLU A 159 2.77 12.73 15.11
N ALA A 160 2.95 11.78 14.20
CA ALA A 160 3.83 10.62 14.39
C ALA A 160 5.31 10.99 14.63
N ARG A 161 5.74 12.21 14.28
CA ARG A 161 7.08 12.69 14.65
C ARG A 161 7.24 12.85 16.17
N GLN A 162 6.14 13.12 16.88
CA GLN A 162 6.14 13.31 18.33
C GLN A 162 5.60 12.09 19.07
N ALA A 163 4.48 11.55 18.64
CA ALA A 163 3.87 10.38 19.26
C ALA A 163 3.04 9.58 18.26
N SER A 164 3.02 8.25 18.41
CA SER A 164 2.14 7.39 17.62
C SER A 164 1.70 6.15 18.37
N ARG A 165 0.56 5.63 17.98
CA ARG A 165 0.04 4.29 18.36
C ARG A 165 0.06 3.31 17.18
N ASN A 166 0.58 3.74 16.05
CA ASN A 166 0.49 3.02 14.78
C ASN A 166 1.88 2.80 14.16
N ALA A 167 1.93 2.03 13.09
CA ALA A 167 3.07 1.94 12.20
C ALA A 167 2.77 2.53 10.81
N TYR A 168 1.48 2.68 10.46
CA TYR A 168 1.05 3.13 9.15
C TYR A 168 1.29 4.63 8.89
N ASP A 169 1.53 5.39 9.97
CA ASP A 169 1.75 6.84 9.96
C ASP A 169 3.24 7.24 9.98
N ALA A 170 4.14 6.30 9.70
CA ALA A 170 5.58 6.52 9.82
C ALA A 170 6.08 7.72 9.00
N PRO A 171 6.94 8.59 9.57
CA PRO A 171 7.61 9.67 8.84
C PRO A 171 8.48 9.10 7.70
N LEU A 172 8.64 9.88 6.62
CA LEU A 172 9.32 9.45 5.41
C LEU A 172 10.79 9.84 5.42
N SER A 173 11.62 8.97 4.82
CA SER A 173 13.04 9.19 4.61
C SER A 173 13.55 8.44 3.41
N SER A 174 14.59 8.96 2.74
CA SER A 174 15.31 8.23 1.69
C SER A 174 16.31 7.21 2.25
N ALA A 175 16.60 7.27 3.54
CA ALA A 175 17.50 6.34 4.22
C ALA A 175 16.78 5.45 5.25
N GLY A 176 15.44 5.55 5.36
CA GLY A 176 14.68 4.82 6.38
C GLY A 176 14.66 3.32 6.14
N SER A 177 14.66 2.56 7.21
CA SER A 177 14.62 1.09 7.21
C SER A 177 13.41 0.55 7.97
N ASN A 178 13.09 -0.73 7.75
CA ASN A 178 11.97 -1.41 8.42
C ASN A 178 10.66 -0.61 8.35
N TYR A 179 10.43 0.05 7.20
CA TYR A 179 9.27 0.91 6.98
C TYR A 179 9.16 2.05 8.01
N ALA A 180 10.30 2.56 8.50
CA ALA A 180 10.42 3.55 9.56
C ALA A 180 9.65 3.16 10.84
N SER A 181 9.73 1.90 11.25
CA SER A 181 9.00 1.37 12.40
C SER A 181 9.89 0.54 13.32
N TRP A 182 9.70 0.69 14.61
CA TRP A 182 10.23 -0.19 15.63
C TRP A 182 9.44 -1.49 15.69
N SER A 183 10.11 -2.62 15.79
CA SER A 183 9.53 -3.93 16.02
C SER A 183 9.71 -4.33 17.49
N ILE A 184 8.62 -4.71 18.15
CA ILE A 184 8.63 -5.10 19.57
C ILE A 184 8.08 -6.52 19.69
N THR A 185 8.89 -7.44 20.22
CA THR A 185 8.44 -8.78 20.58
C THR A 185 7.78 -8.76 21.96
N VAL A 186 6.69 -9.50 22.07
CA VAL A 186 5.97 -9.75 23.32
C VAL A 186 5.74 -11.25 23.39
N GLU A 187 6.42 -11.92 24.31
CA GLU A 187 6.43 -13.39 24.37
C GLU A 187 6.47 -13.91 25.82
N HIS A 188 6.01 -15.15 26.02
CA HIS A 188 6.16 -15.83 27.29
C HIS A 188 7.58 -16.39 27.40
N GLN A 189 8.26 -16.02 28.49
CA GLN A 189 9.54 -16.59 28.86
C GLN A 189 9.54 -16.87 30.38
N ASP A 190 9.86 -18.09 30.79
CA ASP A 190 9.98 -18.51 32.21
C ASP A 190 8.72 -18.16 33.06
N GLY A 191 7.51 -18.33 32.49
CA GLY A 191 6.25 -18.06 33.16
C GLY A 191 5.83 -16.59 33.26
N THR A 192 6.65 -15.68 32.73
CA THR A 192 6.39 -14.24 32.66
C THR A 192 6.27 -13.77 31.23
N VAL A 193 5.68 -12.59 31.00
CA VAL A 193 5.68 -11.94 29.69
C VAL A 193 6.87 -11.01 29.62
N ARG A 194 7.72 -11.24 28.60
CA ARG A 194 8.86 -10.37 28.27
C ARG A 194 8.59 -9.56 27.02
N THR A 195 9.09 -8.34 27.03
CA THR A 195 9.03 -7.41 25.89
C THR A 195 10.43 -6.95 25.53
N ARG A 196 10.78 -7.01 24.25
CA ARG A 196 12.08 -6.61 23.73
C ARG A 196 11.95 -5.89 22.41
N LEU A 197 12.88 -5.02 22.11
CA LEU A 197 13.07 -4.57 20.72
C LEU A 197 13.64 -5.72 19.88
N TYR A 198 13.29 -5.71 18.61
CA TYR A 198 13.80 -6.67 17.64
C TYR A 198 14.49 -5.90 16.50
N PRO A 199 15.64 -6.33 16.00
CA PRO A 199 16.40 -7.53 16.42
C PRO A 199 17.32 -7.32 17.64
N PHE A 200 17.54 -6.08 18.07
CA PHE A 200 18.43 -5.71 19.16
C PHE A 200 17.72 -4.84 20.20
N ASP A 201 18.05 -5.04 21.46
CA ASP A 201 17.75 -4.07 22.52
C ASP A 201 18.73 -2.90 22.38
N LEU A 202 18.21 -1.70 22.12
CA LEU A 202 18.99 -0.48 21.89
C LEU A 202 18.85 0.45 23.09
N PRO A 203 19.97 0.92 23.69
CA PRO A 203 19.93 1.82 24.85
C PRO A 203 19.21 3.15 24.59
N GLU A 204 19.16 3.58 23.34
CA GLU A 204 18.53 4.81 22.89
C GLU A 204 17.00 4.71 22.79
N VAL A 205 16.46 3.48 22.89
CA VAL A 205 15.00 3.25 22.82
C VAL A 205 14.56 2.58 24.13
N GLU A 206 13.71 3.28 24.86
CA GLU A 206 13.22 2.81 26.15
C GLU A 206 11.90 2.10 26.04
N LEU A 207 11.83 0.83 26.50
CA LEU A 207 10.56 0.12 26.66
C LEU A 207 10.07 0.30 28.10
N LYS A 208 8.83 0.78 28.26
CA LYS A 208 8.15 1.00 29.56
C LYS A 208 6.86 0.23 29.66
N GLY A 209 6.35 0.14 30.90
CA GLY A 209 5.05 -0.47 31.19
C GLY A 209 5.16 -1.96 31.45
N HIS A 210 3.99 -2.61 31.52
CA HIS A 210 3.87 -4.02 31.88
C HIS A 210 2.82 -4.69 31.01
N VAL A 211 3.10 -5.91 30.56
CA VAL A 211 2.15 -6.79 29.89
C VAL A 211 1.91 -8.00 30.78
N ALA A 212 0.67 -8.15 31.25
CA ALA A 212 0.28 -9.25 32.13
C ALA A 212 0.13 -10.58 31.36
N SER A 213 0.28 -11.70 32.07
CA SER A 213 -0.03 -13.04 31.57
C SER A 213 -1.45 -13.42 31.93
N GLU A 214 -2.44 -12.98 31.13
CA GLU A 214 -3.87 -13.15 31.42
C GLU A 214 -4.67 -13.45 30.17
N ARG A 215 -5.81 -14.17 30.33
CA ARG A 215 -6.78 -14.42 29.25
C ARG A 215 -7.68 -13.20 29.02
N GLY A 216 -8.03 -12.95 27.74
CA GLY A 216 -9.04 -11.96 27.36
C GLY A 216 -8.55 -10.52 27.27
N GLY A 217 -7.24 -10.27 27.46
CA GLY A 217 -6.66 -8.95 27.34
C GLY A 217 -6.34 -8.53 25.89
N TYR A 218 -6.03 -7.27 25.73
CA TYR A 218 -5.51 -6.68 24.49
C TYR A 218 -4.08 -6.19 24.73
N LEU A 219 -3.25 -6.24 23.68
CA LEU A 219 -1.93 -5.65 23.69
C LEU A 219 -1.99 -4.26 23.06
N ALA A 220 -1.49 -3.27 23.76
CA ALA A 220 -1.30 -1.93 23.24
C ALA A 220 0.15 -1.48 23.43
N ALA A 221 0.59 -0.63 22.51
CA ALA A 221 1.84 0.10 22.65
C ALA A 221 1.62 1.55 22.15
N ARG A 222 2.29 2.49 22.79
CA ARG A 222 2.33 3.89 22.37
C ARG A 222 3.78 4.35 22.36
N ARG A 223 4.20 4.95 21.28
CA ARG A 223 5.53 5.56 21.20
C ARG A 223 5.40 7.07 21.41
N ALA A 224 6.33 7.65 22.15
CA ALA A 224 6.57 9.08 22.27
C ALA A 224 8.04 9.37 22.02
N THR A 225 8.35 10.45 21.31
CA THR A 225 9.72 10.91 21.09
C THR A 225 10.03 12.05 22.04
N LEU A 226 11.10 11.90 22.83
CA LEU A 226 11.59 12.89 23.76
C LEU A 226 12.45 13.94 23.04
N SER A 227 12.76 15.04 23.75
CA SER A 227 13.78 16.00 23.31
C SER A 227 15.11 15.26 23.07
N GLY A 228 15.75 15.52 21.94
CA GLY A 228 16.95 14.79 21.51
C GLY A 228 16.69 13.57 20.64
N GLY A 229 15.42 13.27 20.29
CA GLY A 229 15.05 12.25 19.31
C GLY A 229 14.97 10.82 19.86
N ARG A 230 15.12 10.62 21.18
CA ARG A 230 14.98 9.30 21.82
C ARG A 230 13.52 8.87 21.87
N ASP A 231 13.24 7.67 21.41
CA ASP A 231 11.91 7.08 21.47
C ASP A 231 11.67 6.32 22.79
N VAL A 232 10.51 6.52 23.38
CA VAL A 232 10.00 5.76 24.53
C VAL A 232 8.72 5.05 24.09
N ILE A 233 8.68 3.73 24.26
CA ILE A 233 7.55 2.89 23.88
C ILE A 233 6.93 2.33 25.16
N GLU A 234 5.73 2.79 25.46
CA GLU A 234 4.93 2.34 26.59
C GLU A 234 4.04 1.18 26.15
N LEU A 235 4.17 0.03 26.84
CA LEU A 235 3.39 -1.16 26.59
C LEU A 235 2.37 -1.37 27.69
N SER A 236 1.19 -1.90 27.34
CA SER A 236 0.14 -2.22 28.29
C SER A 236 -0.75 -3.36 27.80
N GLY A 237 -1.53 -3.92 28.71
CA GLY A 237 -2.49 -4.99 28.41
C GLY A 237 -1.99 -6.37 28.80
N SER A 238 -2.39 -7.41 28.08
CA SER A 238 -2.04 -8.78 28.42
C SER A 238 -1.86 -9.69 27.22
N LEU A 239 -1.02 -10.74 27.39
CA LEU A 239 -0.86 -11.86 26.47
C LEU A 239 -1.40 -13.13 27.14
N ALA A 240 -2.33 -13.84 26.49
CA ALA A 240 -2.92 -15.04 27.07
C ALA A 240 -1.88 -16.16 27.23
N PRO A 241 -1.89 -16.89 28.33
CA PRO A 241 -1.02 -18.04 28.52
C PRO A 241 -1.17 -19.08 27.41
N GLY A 242 -0.04 -19.63 26.94
CA GLY A 242 -0.01 -20.63 25.87
C GLY A 242 -0.28 -20.08 24.46
N ARG A 243 -0.40 -18.77 24.29
CA ARG A 243 -0.38 -18.13 22.96
C ARG A 243 1.06 -17.93 22.50
N ASP A 244 1.23 -18.10 21.19
CA ASP A 244 2.48 -17.70 20.53
C ASP A 244 2.79 -16.22 20.80
N GLY A 245 4.08 -15.89 20.81
CA GLY A 245 4.54 -14.52 20.92
C GLY A 245 3.93 -13.60 19.86
N ARG A 246 3.87 -12.31 20.14
CA ARG A 246 3.36 -11.30 19.25
C ARG A 246 4.42 -10.28 18.92
N MET A 247 4.40 -9.84 17.65
CA MET A 247 5.17 -8.68 17.20
C MET A 247 4.24 -7.47 17.13
N LEU A 248 4.65 -6.37 17.76
CA LEU A 248 4.00 -5.07 17.65
C LEU A 248 4.91 -4.13 16.87
N TYR A 249 4.30 -3.28 16.06
CA TYR A 249 5.03 -2.28 15.25
C TYR A 249 4.57 -0.88 15.63
N ARG A 250 5.54 0.04 15.79
CA ARG A 250 5.27 1.46 16.04
C ARG A 250 6.20 2.31 15.20
N SER A 251 5.65 3.32 14.53
CA SER A 251 6.45 4.25 13.75
C SER A 251 7.54 4.88 14.62
N ALA A 252 8.75 5.03 14.09
CA ALA A 252 9.82 5.77 14.72
C ALA A 252 9.58 7.28 14.58
N GLY A 253 9.94 8.07 15.58
CA GLY A 253 9.81 9.53 15.51
C GLY A 253 10.82 10.16 14.54
N ASN A 254 11.99 9.56 14.44
CA ASN A 254 13.04 9.93 13.49
C ASN A 254 13.54 8.67 12.76
N PRO A 255 13.10 8.42 11.50
CA PRO A 255 13.47 7.24 10.73
C PRO A 255 14.97 7.17 10.41
N ASP A 256 15.64 8.30 10.24
CA ASP A 256 17.06 8.33 9.92
C ASP A 256 17.91 7.93 11.14
N LEU A 257 17.53 8.44 12.31
CA LEU A 257 18.19 8.03 13.57
C LEU A 257 17.94 6.55 13.85
N GLN A 258 16.71 6.06 13.67
CA GLN A 258 16.39 4.62 13.80
C GLN A 258 17.29 3.77 12.91
N THR A 259 17.40 4.14 11.63
CA THR A 259 18.26 3.46 10.65
C THR A 259 19.72 3.41 11.13
N GLY A 260 20.23 4.53 11.62
CA GLY A 260 21.60 4.61 12.10
C GLY A 260 21.87 3.73 13.33
N LEU A 261 20.97 3.75 14.31
CA LEU A 261 21.07 2.93 15.54
C LEU A 261 21.02 1.43 15.23
N LEU A 262 20.07 1.01 14.36
CA LEU A 262 19.99 -0.38 13.92
C LEU A 262 21.24 -0.79 13.15
N PHE A 263 21.70 0.03 12.22
CA PHE A 263 22.89 -0.29 11.44
C PHE A 263 24.18 -0.32 12.31
N GLN A 264 24.29 0.55 13.31
CA GLN A 264 25.35 0.50 14.30
C GLN A 264 25.40 -0.87 14.99
N ALA A 265 24.26 -1.37 15.49
CA ALA A 265 24.19 -2.66 16.16
C ALA A 265 24.65 -3.81 15.24
N PHE A 266 24.25 -3.79 13.96
CA PHE A 266 24.74 -4.77 12.98
C PHE A 266 26.24 -4.65 12.69
N LEU A 267 26.82 -3.46 12.69
CA LEU A 267 28.26 -3.24 12.53
C LEU A 267 29.00 -3.82 13.74
N GLU A 268 28.54 -3.57 14.94
CA GLU A 268 29.12 -4.07 16.20
C GLU A 268 29.04 -5.61 16.26
N GLU A 269 27.92 -6.22 15.84
CA GLU A 269 27.77 -7.67 15.71
C GLU A 269 28.82 -8.27 14.76
N GLN A 270 29.19 -7.55 13.69
CA GLN A 270 30.25 -7.97 12.76
C GLN A 270 31.66 -7.61 13.21
N GLY A 271 31.84 -7.14 14.45
CA GLY A 271 33.13 -6.77 15.03
C GLY A 271 33.71 -5.47 14.50
N ILE A 272 32.87 -4.56 14.02
CA ILE A 272 33.24 -3.22 13.55
C ILE A 272 32.85 -2.22 14.65
N SER A 273 33.85 -1.63 15.31
CA SER A 273 33.63 -0.64 16.38
C SER A 273 33.48 0.78 15.83
N ILE A 274 32.67 1.58 16.52
CA ILE A 274 32.44 3.01 16.21
C ILE A 274 32.90 3.82 17.41
N GLN A 275 33.80 4.81 17.20
CA GLN A 275 34.35 5.63 18.29
C GLN A 275 33.51 6.91 18.51
N GLY A 276 32.83 7.37 17.47
CA GLY A 276 31.93 8.51 17.52
C GLY A 276 30.50 8.12 17.82
N THR A 277 29.57 8.83 17.20
CA THR A 277 28.11 8.69 17.40
C THR A 277 27.39 8.49 16.08
N VAL A 278 26.09 8.12 16.16
CA VAL A 278 25.19 8.17 15.01
C VAL A 278 24.77 9.61 14.76
N ARG A 279 24.97 10.07 13.54
CA ARG A 279 24.56 11.41 13.09
C ARG A 279 23.66 11.33 11.86
N VAL A 280 22.76 12.27 11.71
CA VAL A 280 21.87 12.40 10.55
C VAL A 280 22.23 13.67 9.78
N THR A 281 22.23 13.58 8.45
CA THR A 281 22.40 14.73 7.57
C THR A 281 21.49 14.64 6.34
N HIS A 282 21.06 15.80 5.85
CA HIS A 282 20.30 15.95 4.62
C HIS A 282 21.09 16.70 3.53
N GLU A 283 22.37 16.97 3.80
CA GLU A 283 23.29 17.56 2.83
C GLU A 283 23.94 16.49 1.96
N PRO A 284 24.21 16.76 0.68
CA PRO A 284 24.91 15.81 -0.19
C PRO A 284 26.25 15.36 0.42
N PRO A 285 26.64 14.09 0.22
CA PRO A 285 27.91 13.60 0.75
C PRO A 285 29.09 14.34 0.10
N PRO A 286 30.24 14.47 0.81
CA PRO A 286 31.44 15.08 0.26
C PRO A 286 31.87 14.38 -1.05
N LYS A 287 32.32 15.16 -2.04
CA LYS A 287 32.82 14.63 -3.32
C LYS A 287 34.04 13.70 -3.16
N SER A 288 34.78 13.85 -2.06
CA SER A 288 35.94 13.02 -1.68
C SER A 288 35.54 11.68 -1.07
N ALA A 289 34.27 11.45 -0.76
CA ALA A 289 33.81 10.19 -0.18
C ALA A 289 34.06 9.01 -1.11
N VAL A 290 34.58 7.93 -0.56
CA VAL A 290 34.98 6.71 -1.29
C VAL A 290 33.93 5.63 -1.09
N GLN A 291 33.38 5.08 -2.17
CA GLN A 291 32.41 4.00 -2.08
C GLN A 291 33.05 2.71 -1.58
N LEU A 292 32.58 2.22 -0.46
CA LEU A 292 33.02 0.94 0.14
C LEU A 292 32.09 -0.21 -0.24
N VAL A 293 30.78 -0.01 -0.11
CA VAL A 293 29.76 -1.02 -0.45
C VAL A 293 28.64 -0.35 -1.26
N ARG A 294 28.11 -1.10 -2.21
CA ARG A 294 26.87 -0.80 -2.93
C ARG A 294 25.92 -1.95 -2.67
N HIS A 295 24.80 -1.66 -2.10
CA HIS A 295 23.72 -2.60 -1.87
C HIS A 295 22.58 -2.29 -2.85
N SER A 296 22.15 -3.32 -3.58
CA SER A 296 20.96 -3.24 -4.42
C SER A 296 19.81 -3.95 -3.70
N GLY A 297 18.76 -3.22 -3.43
CA GLY A 297 17.56 -3.72 -2.77
C GLY A 297 16.79 -4.72 -3.62
N ASP A 298 15.55 -4.99 -3.21
CA ASP A 298 14.66 -5.88 -3.91
C ASP A 298 14.26 -5.33 -5.30
N ARG A 299 13.81 -6.22 -6.19
CA ARG A 299 13.20 -5.82 -7.45
C ARG A 299 11.92 -5.04 -7.16
N LEU A 300 11.59 -4.10 -8.05
CA LEU A 300 10.38 -3.28 -7.91
C LEU A 300 9.10 -4.12 -7.84
N ASP A 301 8.98 -5.16 -8.67
CA ASP A 301 7.81 -6.06 -8.64
C ASP A 301 7.61 -6.72 -7.27
N SER A 302 8.70 -7.18 -6.62
CA SER A 302 8.67 -7.73 -5.27
C SER A 302 8.28 -6.68 -4.22
N SER A 303 8.85 -5.48 -4.32
CA SER A 303 8.51 -4.36 -3.43
C SER A 303 7.05 -3.95 -3.58
N LEU A 304 6.52 -3.90 -4.81
CA LEU A 304 5.11 -3.61 -5.05
C LEU A 304 4.19 -4.70 -4.49
N ALA A 305 4.55 -5.97 -4.62
CA ALA A 305 3.78 -7.06 -4.02
C ALA A 305 3.72 -6.93 -2.49
N GLY A 306 4.82 -6.60 -1.83
CA GLY A 306 4.87 -6.28 -0.40
C GLY A 306 4.00 -5.07 -0.04
N MET A 307 4.14 -3.96 -0.78
CA MET A 307 3.36 -2.75 -0.60
C MET A 307 1.86 -3.01 -0.68
N MET A 308 1.40 -3.75 -1.68
CA MET A 308 -0.02 -4.05 -1.91
C MET A 308 -0.56 -5.01 -0.86
N ARG A 309 0.19 -6.09 -0.55
CA ARG A 309 -0.19 -7.14 0.41
C ARG A 309 -0.42 -6.59 1.81
N TYR A 310 0.51 -5.79 2.30
CA TYR A 310 0.46 -5.20 3.65
C TYR A 310 -0.20 -3.82 3.66
N SER A 311 -0.57 -3.32 2.48
CA SER A 311 -1.10 -1.96 2.31
C SER A 311 -0.17 -0.90 2.89
N ASN A 312 1.15 -1.09 2.75
CA ASN A 312 2.17 -0.29 3.40
C ASN A 312 2.20 1.15 2.85
N ASN A 313 1.90 2.12 3.71
CA ASN A 313 1.85 3.53 3.33
C ASN A 313 3.24 4.13 3.15
N TYR A 314 4.20 3.73 4.02
CA TYR A 314 5.58 4.19 3.92
C TYR A 314 6.17 3.84 2.56
N MET A 315 6.07 2.57 2.12
CA MET A 315 6.59 2.13 0.82
C MET A 315 5.99 2.94 -0.33
N SER A 316 4.67 3.17 -0.29
CA SER A 316 3.96 3.88 -1.36
C SER A 316 4.43 5.33 -1.50
N ASP A 317 4.57 6.03 -0.37
CA ASP A 317 4.95 7.44 -0.40
C ASP A 317 6.46 7.62 -0.64
N VAL A 318 7.30 6.67 -0.21
CA VAL A 318 8.73 6.62 -0.61
C VAL A 318 8.88 6.41 -2.12
N LEU A 319 8.09 5.53 -2.74
CA LEU A 319 8.07 5.39 -4.20
C LEU A 319 7.64 6.68 -4.88
N LEU A 320 6.60 7.34 -4.37
CA LEU A 320 6.12 8.61 -4.91
C LEU A 320 7.19 9.70 -4.86
N LEU A 321 7.91 9.82 -3.73
CA LEU A 321 9.02 10.78 -3.57
C LEU A 321 10.16 10.47 -4.55
N ASN A 322 10.49 9.19 -4.77
CA ASN A 322 11.47 8.80 -5.78
C ASN A 322 11.04 9.20 -7.20
N LEU A 323 9.76 8.97 -7.54
CA LEU A 323 9.20 9.37 -8.84
C LEU A 323 9.37 10.88 -9.09
N ASP A 324 9.20 11.69 -8.04
CA ASP A 324 9.36 13.12 -8.17
C ASP A 324 10.83 13.53 -8.29
N VAL A 325 11.72 12.99 -7.46
CA VAL A 325 13.17 13.24 -7.55
C VAL A 325 13.71 12.88 -8.93
N ASP A 326 13.37 11.71 -9.46
CA ASP A 326 13.92 11.23 -10.74
C ASP A 326 13.42 12.05 -11.94
N LYS A 327 12.24 12.64 -11.84
CA LYS A 327 11.68 13.53 -12.86
C LYS A 327 12.04 15.01 -12.65
N GLY A 328 12.11 15.45 -11.39
CA GLY A 328 12.34 16.84 -11.02
C GLY A 328 13.82 17.20 -10.90
N GLY A 329 14.71 16.23 -10.69
CA GLY A 329 16.15 16.44 -10.50
C GLY A 329 16.53 17.15 -9.21
N ARG A 330 15.58 17.33 -8.28
CA ARG A 330 15.77 17.94 -6.96
C ARG A 330 14.92 17.23 -5.90
N PRO A 331 15.28 17.35 -4.62
CA PRO A 331 14.42 16.88 -3.55
C PRO A 331 13.03 17.55 -3.58
N PRO A 332 11.93 16.80 -3.34
CA PRO A 332 10.58 17.36 -3.25
C PRO A 332 10.40 18.16 -1.97
N LEU A 333 9.62 19.24 -2.00
CA LEU A 333 9.34 20.04 -0.81
C LEU A 333 8.34 19.34 0.12
N SER A 334 7.43 18.54 -0.44
CA SER A 334 6.41 17.82 0.32
C SER A 334 5.92 16.58 -0.44
N VAL A 335 5.20 15.69 0.26
CA VAL A 335 4.51 14.56 -0.37
C VAL A 335 3.43 15.05 -1.34
N ALA A 336 2.72 16.14 -0.99
CA ALA A 336 1.69 16.72 -1.84
C ALA A 336 2.27 17.30 -3.15
N GLU A 337 3.48 17.86 -3.13
CA GLU A 337 4.16 18.24 -4.37
C GLU A 337 4.45 17.01 -5.24
N ALA A 338 5.03 15.98 -4.65
CA ALA A 338 5.30 14.73 -5.36
C ALA A 338 4.03 14.08 -5.92
N ALA A 339 2.88 14.21 -5.23
CA ALA A 339 1.61 13.67 -5.67
C ALA A 339 1.07 14.31 -6.98
N GLN A 340 1.59 15.46 -7.37
CA GLN A 340 1.30 16.04 -8.69
C GLN A 340 1.70 15.10 -9.82
N ARG A 341 2.69 14.21 -9.62
CA ARG A 341 3.06 13.18 -10.60
C ARG A 341 1.92 12.19 -10.84
N LEU A 342 1.19 11.83 -9.80
CA LEU A 342 0.01 10.97 -9.92
C LEU A 342 -1.17 11.71 -10.59
N GLN A 343 -1.31 13.02 -10.36
CA GLN A 343 -2.31 13.83 -11.05
C GLN A 343 -2.04 13.89 -12.57
N VAL A 344 -0.77 14.12 -12.95
CA VAL A 344 -0.34 14.09 -14.36
C VAL A 344 -0.58 12.71 -14.96
N TYR A 345 -0.24 11.64 -14.24
CA TYR A 345 -0.50 10.27 -14.70
C TYR A 345 -1.99 10.00 -14.89
N ALA A 346 -2.85 10.46 -13.97
CA ALA A 346 -4.29 10.39 -14.13
C ALA A 346 -4.78 11.14 -15.38
N GLY A 347 -4.21 12.31 -15.67
CA GLY A 347 -4.49 13.05 -16.91
C GLY A 347 -4.16 12.25 -18.17
N HIS A 348 -3.01 11.59 -18.20
CA HIS A 348 -2.63 10.72 -19.34
C HIS A 348 -3.59 9.53 -19.49
N LEU A 349 -4.09 8.96 -18.40
CA LEU A 349 -5.11 7.90 -18.47
C LEU A 349 -6.43 8.42 -19.03
N ALA A 350 -6.83 9.63 -18.66
CA ALA A 350 -8.04 10.29 -19.20
C ALA A 350 -7.95 10.55 -20.69
N GLU A 351 -6.78 10.99 -21.17
CA GLU A 351 -6.51 11.27 -22.58
C GLU A 351 -6.34 10.01 -23.44
N SER A 352 -6.10 8.86 -22.79
CA SER A 352 -5.92 7.59 -23.48
C SER A 352 -7.14 7.28 -24.34
N SER A 353 -6.93 7.00 -25.63
CA SER A 353 -8.01 6.71 -26.57
C SER A 353 -8.86 5.54 -26.04
N GLY A 354 -10.13 5.83 -25.83
CA GLY A 354 -11.13 4.84 -25.45
C GLY A 354 -11.25 4.56 -23.96
N THR A 355 -10.98 5.53 -23.05
CA THR A 355 -11.42 5.38 -21.66
C THR A 355 -12.93 5.15 -21.60
N LEU A 356 -13.35 4.19 -20.76
CA LEU A 356 -14.77 3.84 -20.61
C LEU A 356 -15.57 4.90 -19.83
N PHE A 357 -14.88 5.67 -19.00
CA PHE A 357 -15.48 6.65 -18.09
C PHE A 357 -14.73 7.99 -18.16
N PRO A 358 -14.88 8.78 -19.25
CA PRO A 358 -14.13 10.02 -19.45
C PRO A 358 -14.37 11.06 -18.35
N ASP A 359 -15.60 11.17 -17.84
CA ASP A 359 -15.97 12.16 -16.83
C ASP A 359 -15.42 11.85 -15.45
N SER A 360 -14.90 10.63 -15.24
CA SER A 360 -14.39 10.15 -13.96
C SER A 360 -13.10 10.82 -13.47
N PHE A 361 -12.47 11.63 -14.30
CA PHE A 361 -11.21 12.29 -14.00
C PHE A 361 -11.36 13.74 -13.51
N SER A 362 -12.49 14.38 -13.74
CA SER A 362 -12.71 15.79 -13.41
C SER A 362 -12.62 16.13 -11.92
N GLY A 363 -12.93 15.17 -11.05
CA GLY A 363 -12.91 15.32 -9.59
C GLY A 363 -11.70 14.71 -8.89
N ILE A 364 -10.69 14.23 -9.63
CA ILE A 364 -9.50 13.60 -9.03
C ILE A 364 -8.66 14.64 -8.31
N ARG A 365 -8.29 14.31 -7.08
CA ARG A 365 -7.31 15.06 -6.27
C ARG A 365 -6.45 14.05 -5.52
N LEU A 366 -5.14 14.18 -5.62
CA LEU A 366 -4.19 13.31 -4.96
C LEU A 366 -3.14 14.14 -4.23
N PHE A 367 -3.00 13.88 -2.94
CA PHE A 367 -2.08 14.58 -2.02
C PHE A 367 -1.01 13.64 -1.47
N ASP A 368 -1.17 12.33 -1.64
CA ASP A 368 -0.18 11.31 -1.34
C ASP A 368 -0.31 10.12 -2.31
N GLY A 369 0.63 9.19 -2.23
CA GLY A 369 0.61 7.95 -3.02
C GLY A 369 -0.05 6.79 -2.29
N SER A 370 -0.28 6.92 -1.00
CA SER A 370 -0.74 5.82 -0.13
C SER A 370 -2.25 5.78 0.07
N GLY A 371 -2.92 6.92 -0.07
CA GLY A 371 -4.32 7.10 0.27
C GLY A 371 -4.57 7.32 1.76
N LEU A 372 -3.53 7.72 2.52
CA LEU A 372 -3.65 8.08 3.93
C LEU A 372 -4.27 9.46 4.09
N ASP A 373 -3.94 10.39 3.18
CA ASP A 373 -4.52 11.73 3.17
C ASP A 373 -6.02 11.66 2.86
N THR A 374 -6.84 12.18 3.76
CA THR A 374 -8.30 12.14 3.67
C THR A 374 -8.88 13.12 2.66
N ASP A 375 -8.05 14.01 2.10
CA ASP A 375 -8.43 14.92 1.02
C ASP A 375 -8.24 14.31 -0.38
N ASN A 376 -7.61 13.13 -0.47
CA ASN A 376 -7.59 12.37 -1.71
C ASN A 376 -9.01 12.09 -2.24
N ARG A 377 -9.18 12.24 -3.55
CA ARG A 377 -10.45 11.94 -4.25
C ARG A 377 -10.16 11.13 -5.50
N LEU A 378 -10.82 10.00 -5.62
CA LEU A 378 -10.84 9.14 -6.81
C LEU A 378 -12.26 8.66 -7.07
N SER A 379 -12.56 8.29 -8.31
CA SER A 379 -13.80 7.69 -8.74
C SER A 379 -13.60 6.21 -9.10
N ALA A 380 -14.68 5.44 -9.16
CA ALA A 380 -14.62 4.05 -9.62
C ALA A 380 -14.15 3.95 -11.07
N GLY A 381 -14.63 4.85 -11.93
CA GLY A 381 -14.23 4.88 -13.35
C GLY A 381 -12.75 5.17 -13.55
N ALA A 382 -12.14 6.03 -12.72
CA ALA A 382 -10.71 6.29 -12.78
C ALA A 382 -9.88 5.07 -12.36
N LEU A 383 -10.35 4.30 -11.36
CA LEU A 383 -9.72 3.03 -10.95
C LEU A 383 -9.84 1.96 -12.05
N ILE A 384 -11.00 1.86 -12.70
CA ILE A 384 -11.19 0.99 -13.88
C ILE A 384 -10.23 1.37 -14.99
N ALA A 385 -10.01 2.66 -15.23
CA ALA A 385 -9.11 3.11 -16.29
C ALA A 385 -7.66 2.65 -16.06
N VAL A 386 -7.15 2.68 -14.83
CA VAL A 386 -5.82 2.13 -14.50
C VAL A 386 -5.77 0.62 -14.78
N LEU A 387 -6.80 -0.12 -14.36
CA LEU A 387 -6.85 -1.57 -14.54
C LEU A 387 -6.95 -1.94 -16.03
N ASP A 388 -7.84 -1.27 -16.80
CA ASP A 388 -7.97 -1.46 -18.24
C ASP A 388 -6.69 -1.09 -18.99
N HIS A 389 -6.02 0.00 -18.59
CA HIS A 389 -4.75 0.43 -19.17
C HIS A 389 -3.67 -0.66 -19.07
N TYR A 390 -3.49 -1.26 -17.89
CA TYR A 390 -2.53 -2.34 -17.71
C TYR A 390 -2.89 -3.59 -18.50
N TYR A 391 -4.15 -3.96 -18.51
CA TYR A 391 -4.61 -5.14 -19.23
C TYR A 391 -4.42 -5.01 -20.75
N ARG A 392 -4.73 -3.84 -21.34
CA ARG A 392 -4.75 -3.67 -22.80
C ARG A 392 -3.56 -2.94 -23.39
N GLN A 393 -3.11 -1.88 -22.73
CA GLN A 393 -2.11 -0.98 -23.32
C GLN A 393 -0.69 -1.28 -22.81
N LYS A 394 -0.56 -1.99 -21.69
CA LYS A 394 0.74 -2.36 -21.11
C LYS A 394 0.89 -3.87 -20.92
N PRO A 395 0.67 -4.69 -21.98
CA PRO A 395 0.68 -6.16 -21.83
C PRO A 395 2.03 -6.69 -21.31
N GLY A 396 3.14 -6.01 -21.61
CA GLY A 396 4.46 -6.39 -21.07
C GLY A 396 4.65 -6.11 -19.58
N LEU A 397 3.88 -5.17 -19.00
CA LEU A 397 3.91 -4.83 -17.58
C LEU A 397 2.73 -5.46 -16.79
N PHE A 398 1.70 -5.90 -17.50
CA PHE A 398 0.51 -6.48 -16.89
C PHE A 398 0.80 -7.63 -15.92
N PRO A 399 1.68 -8.61 -16.23
CA PRO A 399 2.01 -9.68 -15.29
C PRO A 399 2.59 -9.16 -13.96
N ALA A 400 3.48 -8.16 -13.99
CA ALA A 400 4.05 -7.56 -12.79
C ALA A 400 3.00 -6.75 -12.01
N PHE A 401 2.15 -6.00 -12.69
CA PHE A 401 1.05 -5.27 -12.05
C PHE A 401 0.04 -6.22 -11.41
N LEU A 402 -0.41 -7.24 -12.13
CA LEU A 402 -1.35 -8.25 -11.63
C LEU A 402 -0.78 -9.00 -10.43
N SER A 403 0.48 -9.46 -10.48
CA SER A 403 1.13 -10.19 -9.39
C SER A 403 1.39 -9.33 -8.15
N SER A 404 1.40 -8.02 -8.27
CA SER A 404 1.47 -7.11 -7.13
C SER A 404 0.18 -7.10 -6.31
N LEU A 405 -0.96 -7.41 -6.93
CA LEU A 405 -2.26 -7.42 -6.25
C LEU A 405 -2.41 -8.64 -5.33
N THR A 406 -3.25 -8.47 -4.33
CA THR A 406 -3.53 -9.53 -3.36
C THR A 406 -4.55 -10.52 -3.90
N VAL A 407 -4.21 -11.81 -3.92
CA VAL A 407 -5.19 -12.90 -4.05
C VAL A 407 -5.65 -13.28 -2.65
N PRO A 408 -6.89 -12.97 -2.24
CA PRO A 408 -7.29 -13.04 -0.82
C PRO A 408 -7.21 -14.44 -0.22
N ASP A 409 -7.48 -15.49 -0.98
CA ASP A 409 -7.44 -16.90 -0.53
C ASP A 409 -6.01 -17.33 -0.16
N HIS A 410 -5.01 -16.84 -0.89
CA HIS A 410 -3.60 -17.18 -0.69
C HIS A 410 -2.85 -16.23 0.25
N THR A 411 -3.52 -15.18 0.73
CA THR A 411 -2.85 -14.14 1.53
C THR A 411 -3.20 -14.22 3.00
N ALA A 412 -2.23 -14.59 3.84
CA ALA A 412 -2.39 -14.53 5.28
C ALA A 412 -2.70 -13.09 5.74
N GLY A 413 -3.67 -12.92 6.62
CA GLY A 413 -4.05 -11.61 7.15
C GLY A 413 -4.97 -10.77 6.26
N SER A 414 -5.40 -11.28 5.10
CA SER A 414 -6.39 -10.59 4.27
C SER A 414 -7.68 -10.33 5.04
N SER A 415 -8.18 -9.09 4.99
CA SER A 415 -9.49 -8.72 5.57
C SER A 415 -10.66 -9.47 4.93
N LEU A 416 -10.45 -10.07 3.75
CA LEU A 416 -11.43 -10.88 3.02
C LEU A 416 -11.33 -12.37 3.33
N LYS A 417 -10.30 -12.86 4.00
CA LYS A 417 -9.98 -14.29 4.21
C LYS A 417 -11.13 -15.13 4.81
N LYS A 418 -12.04 -14.53 5.57
CA LYS A 418 -13.17 -15.24 6.20
C LYS A 418 -14.43 -15.27 5.31
N ARG A 419 -14.29 -15.01 4.01
CA ARG A 419 -15.39 -14.96 3.05
C ARG A 419 -15.47 -16.23 2.23
N ASP A 420 -16.41 -16.26 1.31
CA ASP A 420 -16.62 -17.35 0.38
C ASP A 420 -15.33 -17.70 -0.40
N PRO A 421 -14.79 -18.94 -0.28
CA PRO A 421 -13.55 -19.33 -0.94
C PRO A 421 -13.61 -19.23 -2.46
N ASP A 422 -14.74 -19.55 -3.10
CA ASP A 422 -14.85 -19.51 -4.56
C ASP A 422 -14.75 -18.09 -5.10
N TRP A 423 -15.32 -17.12 -4.38
CA TRP A 423 -15.14 -15.71 -4.68
C TRP A 423 -13.68 -15.28 -4.52
N LEU A 424 -13.05 -15.63 -3.39
CA LEU A 424 -11.69 -15.19 -3.05
C LEU A 424 -10.63 -15.66 -4.06
N ARG A 425 -10.79 -16.86 -4.63
CA ARG A 425 -9.86 -17.43 -5.62
C ARG A 425 -9.92 -16.76 -6.98
N ARG A 426 -11.00 -16.03 -7.26
CA ARG A 426 -11.23 -15.35 -8.54
C ARG A 426 -10.76 -13.93 -8.58
N LEU A 427 -10.28 -13.41 -7.45
CA LEU A 427 -9.92 -12.01 -7.28
C LEU A 427 -8.41 -11.79 -7.22
N ALA A 428 -7.96 -10.72 -7.87
CA ALA A 428 -6.68 -10.09 -7.62
C ALA A 428 -6.94 -8.61 -7.30
N VAL A 429 -6.77 -8.20 -6.03
CA VAL A 429 -7.34 -6.94 -5.53
C VAL A 429 -6.43 -6.10 -4.68
N LYS A 430 -6.76 -4.83 -4.60
CA LYS A 430 -6.35 -3.91 -3.55
C LYS A 430 -7.56 -3.50 -2.71
N THR A 431 -7.43 -3.61 -1.39
CA THR A 431 -8.41 -3.09 -0.43
C THR A 431 -7.98 -1.73 0.09
N GLY A 432 -8.93 -0.88 0.43
CA GLY A 432 -8.71 0.39 1.13
C GLY A 432 -9.59 0.51 2.36
N GLY A 433 -9.15 1.29 3.35
CA GLY A 433 -10.00 1.55 4.50
C GLY A 433 -9.42 2.60 5.43
N LEU A 434 -10.30 3.51 5.89
CA LEU A 434 -10.07 4.49 6.96
C LEU A 434 -11.25 4.43 7.93
N SER A 435 -11.03 4.89 9.15
CA SER A 435 -12.09 4.99 10.16
C SER A 435 -12.52 6.44 10.37
N GLU A 436 -11.64 7.40 10.11
CA GLU A 436 -11.85 8.82 10.24
C GLU A 436 -11.55 9.53 8.91
N PRO A 437 -12.16 10.68 8.61
CA PRO A 437 -13.25 11.35 9.33
C PRO A 437 -14.60 10.62 9.18
N VAL A 438 -14.68 9.66 8.26
CA VAL A 438 -15.83 8.77 8.02
C VAL A 438 -15.32 7.35 7.78
N THR A 439 -16.19 6.36 7.94
CA THR A 439 -15.85 4.99 7.52
C THR A 439 -15.61 4.96 6.01
N VAL A 440 -14.40 4.62 5.60
CA VAL A 440 -14.06 4.37 4.19
C VAL A 440 -13.77 2.90 4.01
N THR A 441 -14.38 2.29 3.01
CA THR A 441 -14.06 0.94 2.56
C THR A 441 -14.04 0.90 1.04
N SER A 442 -12.92 0.47 0.48
CA SER A 442 -12.72 0.42 -0.97
C SER A 442 -12.19 -0.94 -1.39
N LEU A 443 -12.55 -1.36 -2.58
CA LEU A 443 -12.08 -2.60 -3.19
C LEU A 443 -12.00 -2.40 -4.71
N ALA A 444 -10.82 -2.63 -5.30
CA ALA A 444 -10.64 -2.53 -6.74
C ALA A 444 -9.63 -3.58 -7.22
N GLY A 445 -9.82 -4.07 -8.44
CA GLY A 445 -8.93 -5.06 -9.02
C GLY A 445 -9.56 -5.84 -10.15
N TYR A 446 -8.99 -7.01 -10.39
CA TYR A 446 -9.43 -7.93 -11.44
C TYR A 446 -10.29 -9.06 -10.89
N LEU A 447 -11.23 -9.47 -11.71
CA LEU A 447 -12.12 -10.60 -11.48
C LEU A 447 -11.95 -11.60 -12.62
N ARG A 448 -11.78 -12.89 -12.28
CA ARG A 448 -11.81 -13.98 -13.27
C ARG A 448 -13.23 -14.49 -13.41
N PHE A 449 -13.81 -14.33 -14.58
CA PHE A 449 -15.12 -14.89 -14.90
C PHE A 449 -15.07 -16.42 -14.98
N ARG A 450 -16.22 -17.08 -14.88
CA ARG A 450 -16.31 -18.54 -14.91
C ARG A 450 -15.88 -19.13 -16.26
N ASP A 451 -16.16 -18.44 -17.35
CA ASP A 451 -15.75 -18.81 -18.71
C ASP A 451 -14.26 -18.59 -18.99
N GLY A 452 -13.52 -18.04 -18.01
CA GLY A 452 -12.10 -17.78 -18.13
C GLY A 452 -11.77 -16.35 -18.59
N GLY A 453 -12.76 -15.51 -18.87
CA GLY A 453 -12.60 -14.10 -19.19
C GLY A 453 -12.10 -13.27 -18.00
N TRP A 454 -11.64 -12.04 -18.29
CA TRP A 454 -11.19 -11.08 -17.28
C TRP A 454 -12.15 -9.90 -17.18
N GLY A 455 -12.58 -9.61 -15.96
CA GLY A 455 -13.24 -8.36 -15.62
C GLY A 455 -12.37 -7.48 -14.75
N ALA A 456 -12.65 -6.18 -14.75
CA ALA A 456 -12.18 -5.24 -13.76
C ALA A 456 -13.36 -4.67 -12.99
N PHE A 457 -13.13 -4.39 -11.71
CA PHE A 457 -14.16 -3.77 -10.87
C PHE A 457 -13.54 -2.80 -9.88
N ALA A 458 -14.33 -1.81 -9.46
CA ALA A 458 -13.99 -0.86 -8.43
C ALA A 458 -15.21 -0.49 -7.60
N PHE A 459 -15.03 -0.46 -6.28
CA PHE A 459 -15.99 0.04 -5.30
C PHE A 459 -15.31 1.03 -4.38
N LEU A 460 -15.88 2.20 -4.24
CA LEU A 460 -15.52 3.20 -3.25
C LEU A 460 -16.75 3.47 -2.39
N VAL A 461 -16.64 3.31 -1.08
CA VAL A 461 -17.75 3.50 -0.13
C VAL A 461 -17.31 4.42 0.99
N ASN A 462 -18.02 5.52 1.17
CA ASN A 462 -17.82 6.46 2.27
C ASN A 462 -19.10 6.53 3.12
N GLY A 463 -18.98 6.26 4.42
CA GLY A 463 -20.05 6.39 5.39
C GLY A 463 -20.43 7.85 5.63
N ALA A 464 -21.56 8.06 6.30
CA ALA A 464 -21.97 9.38 6.76
C ALA A 464 -21.19 9.77 8.04
N PRO A 465 -20.93 11.05 8.28
CA PRO A 465 -20.31 11.53 9.52
C PRO A 465 -21.08 11.05 10.77
N GLY A 466 -20.36 10.53 11.74
CA GLY A 466 -20.95 10.03 12.99
C GLY A 466 -21.74 8.71 12.89
N GLN A 467 -21.76 8.09 11.69
CA GLN A 467 -22.44 6.81 11.46
C GLN A 467 -21.44 5.75 10.97
N PRO A 468 -20.68 5.13 11.87
CA PRO A 468 -19.72 4.11 11.47
C PRO A 468 -20.44 2.87 10.92
N ILE A 469 -19.93 2.36 9.79
CA ILE A 469 -20.44 1.13 9.16
C ILE A 469 -19.39 0.04 9.34
N PRO A 470 -19.74 -1.14 9.92
CA PRO A 470 -18.81 -2.24 9.99
C PRO A 470 -18.30 -2.64 8.60
N ARG A 471 -16.99 -2.66 8.40
CA ARG A 471 -16.39 -3.04 7.12
C ARG A 471 -16.85 -4.40 6.61
N ALA A 472 -17.21 -5.29 7.55
CA ALA A 472 -17.73 -6.61 7.21
C ALA A 472 -19.05 -6.53 6.45
N GLU A 473 -19.96 -5.60 6.80
CA GLU A 473 -21.24 -5.39 6.11
C GLU A 473 -20.98 -4.85 4.69
N ILE A 474 -20.05 -3.90 4.54
CA ILE A 474 -19.71 -3.31 3.23
C ILE A 474 -19.12 -4.39 2.31
N PHE A 475 -18.16 -5.19 2.78
CA PHE A 475 -17.60 -6.27 1.98
C PHE A 475 -18.61 -7.35 1.62
N GLU A 476 -19.58 -7.61 2.49
CA GLU A 476 -20.66 -8.55 2.17
C GLU A 476 -21.59 -8.02 1.09
N ALA A 477 -21.94 -6.74 1.13
CA ALA A 477 -22.73 -6.11 0.07
C ALA A 477 -21.96 -6.12 -1.28
N MET A 478 -20.65 -5.80 -1.28
CA MET A 478 -19.81 -5.91 -2.49
C MET A 478 -19.78 -7.34 -3.04
N ARG A 479 -19.69 -8.35 -2.17
CA ARG A 479 -19.70 -9.77 -2.58
C ARG A 479 -21.01 -10.13 -3.24
N GLN A 480 -22.14 -9.75 -2.65
CA GLN A 480 -23.47 -10.03 -3.20
C GLN A 480 -23.66 -9.38 -4.58
N ASP A 481 -23.22 -8.15 -4.73
CA ASP A 481 -23.33 -7.42 -5.99
C ASP A 481 -22.34 -7.92 -7.07
N LEU A 482 -21.21 -8.51 -6.69
CA LEU A 482 -20.26 -9.12 -7.62
C LEU A 482 -20.65 -10.56 -8.01
N ALA A 483 -21.41 -11.28 -7.15
CA ALA A 483 -21.73 -12.69 -7.36
C ALA A 483 -22.30 -13.03 -8.75
N PRO A 484 -23.25 -12.27 -9.31
CA PRO A 484 -23.80 -12.55 -10.64
C PRO A 484 -22.74 -12.58 -11.75
N TYR A 485 -21.66 -11.80 -11.61
CA TYR A 485 -20.65 -11.61 -12.64
C TYR A 485 -19.58 -12.70 -12.63
N TRP A 486 -19.22 -13.29 -11.49
CA TRP A 486 -18.26 -14.41 -11.50
C TRP A 486 -18.90 -15.76 -11.84
N GLU A 487 -20.22 -15.89 -11.67
CA GLU A 487 -20.94 -17.11 -12.04
C GLU A 487 -21.09 -17.28 -13.54
N GLY A 488 -20.82 -16.22 -14.30
CA GLY A 488 -20.74 -16.19 -15.76
C GLY A 488 -21.92 -15.45 -16.39
N THR A 489 -21.63 -14.65 -17.40
CA THR A 489 -22.62 -13.97 -18.25
C THR A 489 -23.36 -14.94 -19.18
N ALA A 490 -23.09 -16.24 -19.09
CA ALA A 490 -23.65 -17.28 -19.95
C ALA A 490 -25.19 -17.38 -19.93
N ASN A 491 -25.88 -16.64 -19.05
CA ASN A 491 -27.34 -16.61 -18.99
C ASN A 491 -27.96 -15.28 -19.47
N GLN A 492 -27.21 -14.34 -20.04
CA GLN A 492 -27.79 -13.09 -20.54
C GLN A 492 -28.07 -13.08 -22.05
N SER A 493 -27.83 -14.23 -22.75
CA SER A 493 -28.07 -14.36 -24.18
C SER A 493 -28.81 -15.67 -24.55
N GLN A 494 -29.86 -16.03 -23.78
CA GLN A 494 -30.87 -16.98 -24.26
C GLN A 494 -32.26 -16.32 -24.23
#